data_ef4aeb9b92b6672e619256c7dd7a6b19
#
_entry.id   ef4aeb9b92b6672e619256c7dd7a6b19
#
_cell.length_a   1.000
_cell.length_b   1.000
_cell.length_c   1.000
_cell.angle_alpha   90.00
_cell.angle_beta   90.00
_cell.angle_gamma   90.00
#
_symmetry.space_group_name_H-M   'P 1'
#
loop_
_entity.id
_entity.type
_entity.pdbx_description
1 polymer ?
#
loop_
_entity_poly.entity_id
_entity_poly.type
_entity_poly.pdbx_seq_one_letter_code
_entity_poly.pdbx_strand_id
1 'polypeptide(L)'
;MTSLQKERLYIYDTTLRDGQQTQGVQFSTDEKIEIADLLGDLGVDYIEGGWPGANPTDTTFFETYRTNANLVAFGMTKRSGRSAENDDVLASVLNAGTKKICLVGKTHDFHVKTALGISLNENIEAIQQSISHVVSKGREAIFDAEHFFDGMLSNSEYAIEAILSAYSAGARWIVLCDTNGGSLPREIEKAVSLAVEAGVPGTHLGIHTHNDTDNAVANTLIAVDAGVRQI
;
A
#
# COMPACT_ATOMS: atom_id res chain seq x y z
N MET A 1 -0.32 -18.60 -33.18
CA MET A 1 -0.77 -18.61 -31.78
C MET A 1 0.42 -18.17 -30.94
N THR A 2 0.51 -16.90 -30.59
CA THR A 2 1.50 -16.39 -29.63
C THR A 2 1.19 -17.04 -28.28
N SER A 3 2.16 -17.78 -27.73
CA SER A 3 2.04 -18.28 -26.34
C SER A 3 1.80 -17.07 -25.46
N LEU A 4 0.63 -16.97 -24.85
CA LEU A 4 0.38 -16.04 -23.76
C LEU A 4 1.40 -16.40 -22.68
N GLN A 5 2.45 -15.61 -22.58
CA GLN A 5 3.38 -15.69 -21.47
C GLN A 5 2.56 -15.40 -20.23
N LYS A 6 2.35 -16.40 -19.37
CA LYS A 6 1.63 -16.23 -18.11
C LYS A 6 2.45 -15.29 -17.23
N GLU A 7 2.02 -14.06 -17.11
CA GLU A 7 2.61 -13.12 -16.17
C GLU A 7 2.25 -13.51 -14.74
N ARG A 8 3.23 -13.40 -13.84
CA ARG A 8 3.02 -13.71 -12.42
C ARG A 8 2.10 -12.69 -11.77
N LEU A 9 1.13 -13.18 -11.02
CA LEU A 9 0.35 -12.37 -10.08
C LEU A 9 0.94 -12.55 -8.67
N TYR A 10 1.06 -11.47 -7.93
CA TYR A 10 1.56 -11.43 -6.56
C TYR A 10 0.40 -11.25 -5.60
N ILE A 11 0.36 -12.08 -4.57
CA ILE A 11 -0.67 -12.03 -3.54
C ILE A 11 -0.14 -11.26 -2.33
N TYR A 12 -0.91 -10.24 -1.92
CA TYR A 12 -0.63 -9.41 -0.76
C TYR A 12 -1.77 -9.56 0.25
N ASP A 13 -1.49 -10.17 1.39
CA ASP A 13 -2.47 -10.39 2.46
C ASP A 13 -2.38 -9.29 3.52
N THR A 14 -3.52 -8.70 3.86
CA THR A 14 -3.64 -7.61 4.86
C THR A 14 -4.41 -8.03 6.11
N THR A 15 -4.65 -9.33 6.31
CA THR A 15 -5.43 -9.86 7.44
C THR A 15 -4.93 -9.31 8.77
N LEU A 16 -3.60 -9.31 8.98
CA LEU A 16 -3.00 -8.93 10.27
C LEU A 16 -2.91 -7.43 10.51
N ARG A 17 -3.18 -6.58 9.51
CA ARG A 17 -3.20 -5.13 9.65
C ARG A 17 -4.58 -4.56 9.37
N ASP A 18 -5.05 -4.59 8.12
CA ASP A 18 -6.33 -4.02 7.73
C ASP A 18 -7.49 -4.87 8.24
N GLY A 19 -7.38 -6.18 8.12
CA GLY A 19 -8.37 -7.13 8.61
C GLY A 19 -8.66 -6.99 10.11
N GLN A 20 -7.67 -6.69 10.93
CA GLN A 20 -7.89 -6.47 12.37
C GLN A 20 -8.55 -5.12 12.71
N GLN A 21 -8.72 -4.21 11.75
CA GLN A 21 -9.49 -2.98 11.93
C GLN A 21 -11.00 -3.21 11.88
N THR A 22 -11.42 -4.41 11.49
CA THR A 22 -12.82 -4.83 11.52
C THR A 22 -13.35 -4.85 12.96
N GLN A 23 -14.55 -4.30 13.18
CA GLN A 23 -15.15 -4.26 14.50
C GLN A 23 -15.28 -5.67 15.11
N GLY A 24 -14.75 -5.85 16.32
CA GLY A 24 -14.78 -7.13 17.04
C GLY A 24 -13.66 -8.09 16.68
N VAL A 25 -12.77 -7.73 15.78
CA VAL A 25 -11.56 -8.50 15.46
C VAL A 25 -10.37 -7.91 16.23
N GLN A 26 -9.71 -8.75 17.01
CA GLN A 26 -8.50 -8.39 17.74
C GLN A 26 -7.60 -9.62 17.86
N PHE A 27 -6.39 -9.53 17.31
CA PHE A 27 -5.40 -10.60 17.41
C PHE A 27 -4.41 -10.32 18.54
N SER A 28 -4.09 -11.34 19.31
CA SER A 28 -2.89 -11.35 20.17
C SER A 28 -1.62 -11.50 19.31
N THR A 29 -0.46 -11.27 19.93
CA THR A 29 0.83 -11.49 19.26
C THR A 29 1.00 -12.94 18.80
N ASP A 30 0.60 -13.92 19.62
CA ASP A 30 0.74 -15.34 19.30
C ASP A 30 -0.17 -15.74 18.13
N GLU A 31 -1.42 -15.24 18.08
CA GLU A 31 -2.33 -15.47 16.95
C GLU A 31 -1.79 -14.85 15.67
N LYS A 32 -1.19 -13.64 15.74
CA LYS A 32 -0.54 -13.04 14.57
C LYS A 32 0.61 -13.87 14.04
N ILE A 33 1.41 -14.47 14.92
CA ILE A 33 2.52 -15.36 14.54
C ILE A 33 1.97 -16.60 13.82
N GLU A 34 0.96 -17.25 14.41
CA GLU A 34 0.35 -18.45 13.82
C GLU A 34 -0.26 -18.16 12.44
N ILE A 35 -1.01 -17.05 12.31
CA ILE A 35 -1.58 -16.65 11.02
C ILE A 35 -0.48 -16.32 10.00
N ALA A 36 0.58 -15.62 10.40
CA ALA A 36 1.69 -15.30 9.52
C ALA A 36 2.43 -16.54 9.01
N ASP A 37 2.58 -17.56 9.86
CA ASP A 37 3.16 -18.86 9.48
C ASP A 37 2.27 -19.58 8.47
N LEU A 38 0.97 -19.66 8.74
CA LEU A 38 0.00 -20.28 7.82
C LEU A 38 -0.05 -19.59 6.45
N LEU A 39 -0.03 -18.27 6.41
CA LEU A 39 0.02 -17.50 5.16
C LEU A 39 1.34 -17.73 4.42
N GLY A 40 2.45 -17.83 5.16
CA GLY A 40 3.75 -18.17 4.60
C GLY A 40 3.77 -19.56 3.97
N ASP A 41 3.22 -20.56 4.66
CA ASP A 41 3.11 -21.94 4.18
C ASP A 41 2.18 -22.05 2.96
N LEU A 42 1.12 -21.21 2.90
CA LEU A 42 0.24 -21.09 1.74
C LEU A 42 0.96 -20.49 0.52
N GLY A 43 2.07 -19.80 0.72
CA GLY A 43 2.88 -19.21 -0.35
C GLY A 43 2.46 -17.79 -0.73
N VAL A 44 1.83 -17.06 0.19
CA VAL A 44 1.53 -15.63 0.02
C VAL A 44 2.83 -14.83 -0.13
N ASP A 45 2.88 -13.91 -1.10
CA ASP A 45 4.10 -13.17 -1.45
C ASP A 45 4.41 -12.01 -0.47
N TYR A 46 3.36 -11.41 0.09
CA TYR A 46 3.42 -10.27 1.00
C TYR A 46 2.40 -10.46 2.14
N ILE A 47 2.86 -10.35 3.38
CA ILE A 47 2.02 -10.50 4.58
C ILE A 47 2.18 -9.22 5.41
N GLU A 48 1.16 -8.38 5.40
CA GLU A 48 1.16 -7.10 6.12
C GLU A 48 0.92 -7.34 7.61
N GLY A 49 2.00 -7.35 8.37
CA GLY A 49 1.99 -7.80 9.77
C GLY A 49 1.41 -6.79 10.77
N GLY A 50 1.30 -5.50 10.40
CA GLY A 50 0.78 -4.47 11.30
C GLY A 50 1.54 -3.15 11.22
N TRP A 51 1.17 -2.20 12.10
CA TRP A 51 1.76 -0.87 12.20
C TRP A 51 2.62 -0.72 13.47
N PRO A 52 3.93 -1.03 13.40
CA PRO A 52 4.84 -0.86 14.53
C PRO A 52 4.94 0.61 14.93
N GLY A 53 4.95 0.88 16.23
CA GLY A 53 4.95 2.22 16.80
C GLY A 53 3.56 2.87 16.95
N ALA A 54 2.55 2.42 16.22
CA ALA A 54 1.18 2.90 16.39
C ALA A 54 0.33 1.94 17.23
N ASN A 55 0.56 0.63 17.12
CA ASN A 55 -0.14 -0.40 17.87
C ASN A 55 0.89 -1.20 18.71
N PRO A 56 0.71 -1.30 20.04
CA PRO A 56 1.63 -2.07 20.91
C PRO A 56 1.73 -3.54 20.54
N THR A 57 0.63 -4.20 20.20
CA THR A 57 0.63 -5.61 19.77
C THR A 57 1.46 -5.80 18.50
N ASP A 58 1.30 -4.90 17.54
CA ASP A 58 2.06 -4.93 16.29
C ASP A 58 3.57 -4.70 16.55
N THR A 59 3.89 -3.78 17.45
CA THR A 59 5.28 -3.54 17.86
C THR A 59 5.88 -4.80 18.44
N THR A 60 5.20 -5.44 19.40
CA THR A 60 5.65 -6.71 20.02
C THR A 60 5.76 -7.83 18.99
N PHE A 61 4.81 -7.92 18.05
CA PHE A 61 4.86 -8.90 16.97
C PHE A 61 6.15 -8.78 16.15
N PHE A 62 6.53 -7.59 15.68
CA PHE A 62 7.77 -7.40 14.93
C PHE A 62 9.05 -7.53 15.77
N GLU A 63 9.00 -7.35 17.09
CA GLU A 63 10.12 -7.58 17.98
C GLU A 63 10.38 -9.08 18.20
N THR A 64 9.32 -9.88 18.24
CA THR A 64 9.39 -11.30 18.57
C THR A 64 9.46 -12.21 17.35
N TYR A 65 8.84 -11.84 16.25
CA TYR A 65 8.71 -12.66 15.05
C TYR A 65 9.37 -12.02 13.83
N ARG A 66 10.54 -12.56 13.42
CA ARG A 66 11.36 -12.03 12.31
C ARG A 66 11.74 -13.08 11.27
N THR A 67 11.16 -14.26 11.34
CA THR A 67 11.59 -15.40 10.53
C THR A 67 10.96 -15.44 9.15
N ASN A 68 9.76 -14.86 8.97
CA ASN A 68 9.07 -14.88 7.70
C ASN A 68 9.58 -13.76 6.77
N ALA A 69 10.22 -14.17 5.66
CA ALA A 69 10.78 -13.23 4.67
C ALA A 69 9.72 -12.42 3.90
N ASN A 70 8.45 -12.82 3.98
CA ASN A 70 7.33 -12.16 3.29
C ASN A 70 6.64 -11.08 4.12
N LEU A 71 7.07 -10.89 5.38
CA LEU A 71 6.52 -9.85 6.23
C LEU A 71 6.76 -8.44 5.68
N VAL A 72 5.70 -7.64 5.76
CA VAL A 72 5.68 -6.21 5.43
C VAL A 72 5.31 -5.43 6.69
N ALA A 73 6.10 -4.42 7.04
CA ALA A 73 5.73 -3.45 8.06
C ALA A 73 4.98 -2.29 7.40
N PHE A 74 3.83 -1.95 7.96
CA PHE A 74 2.99 -0.87 7.47
C PHE A 74 3.23 0.42 8.27
N GLY A 75 3.10 1.56 7.61
CA GLY A 75 3.14 2.87 8.23
C GLY A 75 2.63 3.93 7.27
N MET A 76 2.83 5.19 7.62
CA MET A 76 2.46 6.30 6.74
C MET A 76 3.70 7.07 6.29
N THR A 77 3.54 7.87 5.25
CA THR A 77 4.55 8.83 4.82
C THR A 77 4.90 9.80 5.95
N LYS A 78 6.11 10.37 5.90
CA LYS A 78 6.60 11.30 6.93
C LYS A 78 5.63 12.46 7.17
N ARG A 79 5.65 12.99 8.37
CA ARG A 79 4.92 14.21 8.72
C ARG A 79 5.50 15.43 8.03
N SER A 80 4.64 16.36 7.64
CA SER A 80 5.07 17.67 7.16
C SER A 80 5.96 18.38 8.17
N GLY A 81 6.95 19.15 7.70
CA GLY A 81 7.89 19.87 8.53
C GLY A 81 9.02 19.03 9.14
N ARG A 82 9.06 17.72 8.94
CA ARG A 82 10.18 16.85 9.35
C ARG A 82 10.95 16.33 8.13
N SER A 83 12.24 16.05 8.30
CA SER A 83 12.97 15.25 7.31
C SER A 83 12.65 13.76 7.51
N ALA A 84 12.82 12.96 6.47
CA ALA A 84 12.56 11.52 6.54
C ALA A 84 13.47 10.81 7.58
N GLU A 85 14.70 11.28 7.76
CA GLU A 85 15.64 10.74 8.75
C GLU A 85 15.22 11.01 10.21
N ASN A 86 14.44 12.05 10.45
CA ASN A 86 14.03 12.49 11.80
C ASN A 86 12.52 12.28 12.04
N ASP A 87 11.86 11.48 11.21
CA ASP A 87 10.47 11.15 11.39
C ASP A 87 10.31 9.86 12.20
N ASP A 88 9.65 9.96 13.35
CA ASP A 88 9.48 8.86 14.31
C ASP A 88 8.65 7.70 13.72
N VAL A 89 7.72 8.01 12.81
CA VAL A 89 6.87 7.00 12.16
C VAL A 89 7.73 6.16 11.22
N LEU A 90 8.51 6.80 10.34
CA LEU A 90 9.42 6.09 9.45
C LEU A 90 10.50 5.31 10.24
N ALA A 91 11.01 5.89 11.31
CA ALA A 91 11.96 5.21 12.19
C ALA A 91 11.36 3.93 12.78
N SER A 92 10.13 3.98 13.28
CA SER A 92 9.45 2.80 13.86
C SER A 92 9.24 1.68 12.84
N VAL A 93 8.82 2.03 11.63
CA VAL A 93 8.60 1.07 10.55
C VAL A 93 9.93 0.44 10.08
N LEU A 94 10.99 1.23 9.95
CA LEU A 94 12.33 0.72 9.60
C LEU A 94 12.92 -0.19 10.68
N ASN A 95 12.65 0.12 11.96
CA ASN A 95 13.11 -0.67 13.11
C ASN A 95 12.35 -2.00 13.26
N ALA A 96 11.21 -2.20 12.61
CA ALA A 96 10.53 -3.50 12.51
C ALA A 96 11.44 -4.59 11.92
N GLY A 97 12.48 -4.21 11.17
CA GLY A 97 13.50 -5.13 10.65
C GLY A 97 13.07 -5.91 9.42
N THR A 98 11.88 -5.68 8.87
CA THR A 98 11.40 -6.33 7.65
C THR A 98 12.17 -5.87 6.41
N LYS A 99 12.21 -6.71 5.38
CA LYS A 99 12.82 -6.35 4.09
C LYS A 99 11.87 -5.49 3.23
N LYS A 100 10.58 -5.57 3.50
CA LYS A 100 9.50 -4.93 2.74
C LYS A 100 8.77 -3.97 3.67
N ILE A 101 8.48 -2.77 3.17
CA ILE A 101 7.80 -1.70 3.92
C ILE A 101 6.71 -1.12 3.04
N CYS A 102 5.49 -1.06 3.56
CA CYS A 102 4.36 -0.38 2.96
C CYS A 102 4.13 0.98 3.63
N LEU A 103 4.05 2.03 2.83
CA LEU A 103 3.73 3.36 3.31
C LEU A 103 2.44 3.86 2.66
N VAL A 104 1.44 4.15 3.49
CA VAL A 104 0.22 4.81 3.02
C VAL A 104 0.45 6.30 2.86
N GLY A 105 -0.05 6.86 1.76
CA GLY A 105 -0.09 8.30 1.52
C GLY A 105 -1.38 8.73 0.85
N LYS A 106 -1.81 9.97 1.12
CA LYS A 106 -3.07 10.51 0.60
C LYS A 106 -2.93 10.86 -0.88
N THR A 107 -3.84 10.33 -1.71
CA THR A 107 -3.92 10.63 -3.14
C THR A 107 -5.22 11.34 -3.53
N HIS A 108 -6.09 11.63 -2.54
CA HIS A 108 -7.28 12.46 -2.68
C HIS A 108 -7.00 13.86 -2.13
N ASP A 109 -7.08 14.88 -2.97
CA ASP A 109 -6.73 16.28 -2.65
C ASP A 109 -7.55 16.86 -1.48
N PHE A 110 -8.81 16.45 -1.33
CA PHE A 110 -9.65 16.82 -0.19
C PHE A 110 -9.05 16.33 1.14
N HIS A 111 -8.59 15.06 1.19
CA HIS A 111 -8.01 14.50 2.41
C HIS A 111 -6.64 15.12 2.76
N VAL A 112 -5.85 15.52 1.78
CA VAL A 112 -4.61 16.26 2.03
C VAL A 112 -4.90 17.58 2.74
N LYS A 113 -5.89 18.33 2.23
CA LYS A 113 -6.26 19.62 2.78
C LYS A 113 -6.95 19.53 4.15
N THR A 114 -7.85 18.54 4.33
CA THR A 114 -8.71 18.47 5.51
C THR A 114 -8.17 17.58 6.61
N ALA A 115 -7.54 16.45 6.29
CA ALA A 115 -7.01 15.51 7.28
C ALA A 115 -5.55 15.78 7.63
N LEU A 116 -4.71 16.14 6.64
CA LEU A 116 -3.31 16.46 6.89
C LEU A 116 -3.07 17.96 7.16
N GLY A 117 -3.94 18.85 6.65
CA GLY A 117 -3.83 20.29 6.83
C GLY A 117 -2.63 20.92 6.10
N ILE A 118 -2.16 20.31 5.01
CA ILE A 118 -1.00 20.73 4.24
C ILE A 118 -1.36 20.99 2.77
N SER A 119 -0.44 21.61 2.05
CA SER A 119 -0.58 21.78 0.60
C SER A 119 -0.38 20.46 -0.16
N LEU A 120 -0.88 20.40 -1.38
CA LEU A 120 -0.72 19.24 -2.26
C LEU A 120 0.78 18.99 -2.54
N ASN A 121 1.55 20.05 -2.79
CA ASN A 121 2.99 19.94 -3.04
C ASN A 121 3.75 19.37 -1.83
N GLU A 122 3.44 19.81 -0.60
CA GLU A 122 4.03 19.26 0.62
C GLU A 122 3.74 17.76 0.76
N ASN A 123 2.54 17.32 0.37
CA ASN A 123 2.22 15.89 0.38
C ASN A 123 2.99 15.12 -0.69
N ILE A 124 3.14 15.64 -1.90
CA ILE A 124 3.98 15.03 -2.96
C ILE A 124 5.43 14.90 -2.47
N GLU A 125 5.99 15.95 -1.89
CA GLU A 125 7.34 15.91 -1.29
C GLU A 125 7.44 14.87 -0.17
N ALA A 126 6.42 14.76 0.69
CA ALA A 126 6.40 13.78 1.77
C ALA A 126 6.40 12.35 1.23
N ILE A 127 5.60 12.06 0.19
CA ILE A 127 5.59 10.78 -0.49
C ILE A 127 6.98 10.46 -1.06
N GLN A 128 7.50 11.35 -1.89
CA GLN A 128 8.80 11.17 -2.56
C GLN A 128 9.93 10.93 -1.57
N GLN A 129 10.05 11.78 -0.55
CA GLN A 129 11.12 11.69 0.45
C GLN A 129 11.00 10.43 1.30
N SER A 130 9.78 10.00 1.66
CA SER A 130 9.55 8.79 2.45
C SER A 130 9.94 7.54 1.69
N ILE A 131 9.48 7.41 0.45
CA ILE A 131 9.80 6.26 -0.41
C ILE A 131 11.31 6.22 -0.69
N SER A 132 11.92 7.35 -1.10
CA SER A 132 13.37 7.42 -1.32
C SER A 132 14.16 7.03 -0.07
N HIS A 133 13.70 7.43 1.11
CA HIS A 133 14.36 7.08 2.37
C HIS A 133 14.32 5.58 2.63
N VAL A 134 13.15 4.92 2.48
CA VAL A 134 12.99 3.46 2.61
C VAL A 134 13.91 2.72 1.64
N VAL A 135 13.92 3.13 0.36
CA VAL A 135 14.77 2.54 -0.68
C VAL A 135 16.26 2.73 -0.36
N SER A 136 16.67 3.91 0.14
CA SER A 136 18.05 4.20 0.54
C SER A 136 18.56 3.32 1.68
N LYS A 137 17.63 2.78 2.50
CA LYS A 137 17.94 1.81 3.57
C LYS A 137 17.99 0.36 3.06
N GLY A 138 17.93 0.15 1.74
CA GLY A 138 17.98 -1.18 1.12
C GLY A 138 16.71 -2.00 1.35
N ARG A 139 15.57 -1.34 1.58
CA ARG A 139 14.27 -1.99 1.74
C ARG A 139 13.45 -1.87 0.45
N GLU A 140 12.63 -2.88 0.18
CA GLU A 140 11.60 -2.79 -0.85
C GLU A 140 10.47 -1.90 -0.34
N ALA A 141 10.18 -0.82 -1.07
CA ALA A 141 9.13 0.12 -0.74
C ALA A 141 7.85 -0.19 -1.52
N ILE A 142 6.73 -0.18 -0.82
CA ILE A 142 5.38 -0.31 -1.35
C ILE A 142 4.66 0.98 -0.99
N PHE A 143 3.91 1.54 -1.93
CA PHE A 143 3.14 2.76 -1.71
C PHE A 143 1.64 2.48 -1.85
N ASP A 144 0.90 2.56 -0.74
CA ASP A 144 -0.56 2.52 -0.75
C ASP A 144 -1.10 3.91 -1.08
N ALA A 145 -1.65 4.04 -2.27
CA ALA A 145 -2.26 5.26 -2.78
C ALA A 145 -3.69 5.37 -2.22
N GLU A 146 -3.82 5.84 -0.98
CA GLU A 146 -5.08 5.84 -0.24
C GLU A 146 -6.11 6.78 -0.88
N HIS A 147 -7.34 6.29 -1.06
CA HIS A 147 -8.44 6.97 -1.75
C HIS A 147 -8.10 7.36 -3.20
N PHE A 148 -7.32 6.52 -3.89
CA PHE A 148 -6.89 6.83 -5.26
C PHE A 148 -8.06 7.04 -6.22
N PHE A 149 -9.06 6.15 -6.19
CA PHE A 149 -10.20 6.24 -7.10
C PHE A 149 -11.09 7.45 -6.81
N ASP A 150 -11.28 7.81 -5.55
CA ASP A 150 -11.96 9.07 -5.17
C ASP A 150 -11.15 10.29 -5.65
N GLY A 151 -9.82 10.24 -5.49
CA GLY A 151 -8.90 11.25 -5.97
C GLY A 151 -8.97 11.43 -7.49
N MET A 152 -9.04 10.33 -8.24
CA MET A 152 -9.23 10.37 -9.71
C MET A 152 -10.54 11.04 -10.14
N LEU A 153 -11.58 10.92 -9.34
CA LEU A 153 -12.86 11.62 -9.59
C LEU A 153 -12.81 13.10 -9.22
N SER A 154 -12.09 13.46 -8.16
CA SER A 154 -12.01 14.82 -7.63
C SER A 154 -10.96 15.67 -8.35
N ASN A 155 -9.74 15.16 -8.46
CA ASN A 155 -8.57 15.81 -9.03
C ASN A 155 -7.60 14.76 -9.60
N SER A 156 -7.90 14.30 -10.81
CA SER A 156 -7.13 13.23 -11.46
C SER A 156 -5.67 13.60 -11.70
N GLU A 157 -5.37 14.86 -11.97
CA GLU A 157 -4.02 15.36 -12.21
C GLU A 157 -3.17 15.16 -10.94
N TYR A 158 -3.69 15.56 -9.79
CA TYR A 158 -3.02 15.39 -8.51
C TYR A 158 -2.87 13.90 -8.11
N ALA A 159 -3.93 13.09 -8.30
CA ALA A 159 -3.87 11.67 -7.97
C ALA A 159 -2.79 10.93 -8.79
N ILE A 160 -2.69 11.26 -10.06
CA ILE A 160 -1.64 10.74 -10.96
C ILE A 160 -0.26 11.25 -10.54
N GLU A 161 -0.11 12.55 -10.24
CA GLU A 161 1.16 13.11 -9.76
C GLU A 161 1.66 12.40 -8.49
N ALA A 162 0.77 12.10 -7.55
CA ALA A 162 1.11 11.40 -6.31
C ALA A 162 1.67 10.00 -6.55
N ILE A 163 1.03 9.20 -7.40
CA ILE A 163 1.53 7.86 -7.72
C ILE A 163 2.84 7.89 -8.54
N LEU A 164 2.98 8.84 -9.47
CA LEU A 164 4.21 9.02 -10.22
C LEU A 164 5.38 9.43 -9.33
N SER A 165 5.13 10.25 -8.32
CA SER A 165 6.16 10.68 -7.37
C SER A 165 6.68 9.48 -6.54
N ALA A 166 5.79 8.59 -6.09
CA ALA A 166 6.17 7.37 -5.41
C ALA A 166 6.92 6.39 -6.32
N TYR A 167 6.45 6.19 -7.55
CA TYR A 167 7.11 5.34 -8.53
C TYR A 167 8.51 5.84 -8.87
N SER A 168 8.64 7.14 -9.16
CA SER A 168 9.93 7.76 -9.48
C SER A 168 10.91 7.74 -8.30
N ALA A 169 10.41 7.72 -7.06
CA ALA A 169 11.20 7.58 -5.84
C ALA A 169 11.69 6.15 -5.59
N GLY A 170 11.26 5.18 -6.40
CA GLY A 170 11.73 3.79 -6.38
C GLY A 170 10.81 2.81 -5.68
N ALA A 171 9.53 3.13 -5.49
CA ALA A 171 8.57 2.15 -5.00
C ALA A 171 8.47 0.95 -5.96
N ARG A 172 8.54 -0.27 -5.40
CA ARG A 172 8.35 -1.51 -6.17
C ARG A 172 6.90 -1.67 -6.59
N TRP A 173 5.98 -1.37 -5.70
CA TRP A 173 4.55 -1.44 -5.93
C TRP A 173 3.88 -0.11 -5.65
N ILE A 174 2.99 0.28 -6.55
CA ILE A 174 2.04 1.38 -6.40
C ILE A 174 0.67 0.74 -6.30
N VAL A 175 0.13 0.67 -5.10
CA VAL A 175 -1.14 0.01 -4.81
C VAL A 175 -2.27 1.03 -4.88
N LEU A 176 -3.16 0.87 -5.84
CA LEU A 176 -4.31 1.73 -6.04
C LEU A 176 -5.44 1.29 -5.09
N CYS A 177 -5.77 2.13 -4.09
CA CYS A 177 -6.72 1.75 -3.05
C CYS A 177 -8.12 2.28 -3.35
N ASP A 178 -9.11 1.38 -3.48
CA ASP A 178 -10.54 1.68 -3.41
C ASP A 178 -10.97 1.66 -1.94
N THR A 179 -10.51 2.68 -1.19
CA THR A 179 -10.61 2.76 0.26
C THR A 179 -12.05 2.81 0.75
N ASN A 180 -12.96 3.41 -0.02
CA ASN A 180 -14.39 3.44 0.29
C ASN A 180 -15.16 2.22 -0.22
N GLY A 181 -14.54 1.36 -1.04
CA GLY A 181 -15.21 0.22 -1.66
C GLY A 181 -16.40 0.60 -2.53
N GLY A 182 -16.40 1.83 -3.06
CA GLY A 182 -17.52 2.40 -3.80
C GLY A 182 -17.35 2.43 -5.30
N SER A 183 -16.17 2.08 -5.81
CA SER A 183 -15.87 2.15 -7.25
C SER A 183 -16.54 1.05 -8.04
N LEU A 184 -16.97 1.38 -9.25
CA LEU A 184 -17.50 0.40 -10.19
C LEU A 184 -16.38 -0.18 -11.08
N PRO A 185 -16.51 -1.43 -11.60
CA PRO A 185 -15.46 -2.06 -12.39
C PRO A 185 -14.94 -1.21 -13.56
N ARG A 186 -15.83 -0.50 -14.27
CA ARG A 186 -15.45 0.40 -15.37
C ARG A 186 -14.61 1.62 -14.93
N GLU A 187 -14.78 2.06 -13.68
CA GLU A 187 -14.03 3.18 -13.10
C GLU A 187 -12.63 2.71 -12.72
N ILE A 188 -12.54 1.48 -12.19
CA ILE A 188 -11.26 0.81 -11.91
C ILE A 188 -10.47 0.65 -13.22
N GLU A 189 -11.06 0.04 -14.26
CA GLU A 189 -10.41 -0.16 -15.55
C GLU A 189 -9.87 1.15 -16.13
N LYS A 190 -10.70 2.19 -16.12
CA LYS A 190 -10.32 3.51 -16.62
C LYS A 190 -9.16 4.13 -15.83
N ALA A 191 -9.22 4.09 -14.50
CA ALA A 191 -8.20 4.68 -13.65
C ALA A 191 -6.86 3.93 -13.74
N VAL A 192 -6.89 2.59 -13.82
CA VAL A 192 -5.70 1.76 -14.06
C VAL A 192 -5.08 2.09 -15.42
N SER A 193 -5.89 2.19 -16.47
CA SER A 193 -5.41 2.57 -17.80
C SER A 193 -4.72 3.93 -17.80
N LEU A 194 -5.31 4.94 -17.14
CA LEU A 194 -4.72 6.27 -17.00
C LEU A 194 -3.40 6.25 -16.20
N ALA A 195 -3.29 5.44 -15.16
CA ALA A 195 -2.04 5.26 -14.40
C ALA A 195 -0.92 4.66 -15.29
N VAL A 196 -1.27 3.68 -16.13
CA VAL A 196 -0.33 3.07 -17.08
C VAL A 196 0.07 4.08 -18.17
N GLU A 197 -0.88 4.79 -18.75
CA GLU A 197 -0.62 5.84 -19.76
C GLU A 197 0.25 6.97 -19.21
N ALA A 198 0.10 7.31 -17.93
CA ALA A 198 0.90 8.31 -17.25
C ALA A 198 2.36 7.86 -16.97
N GLY A 199 2.65 6.56 -17.07
CA GLY A 199 4.01 6.02 -16.99
C GLY A 199 4.30 5.07 -15.84
N VAL A 200 3.30 4.61 -15.08
CA VAL A 200 3.48 3.53 -14.09
C VAL A 200 3.19 2.19 -14.79
N PRO A 201 4.18 1.34 -15.06
CA PRO A 201 3.92 0.07 -15.73
C PRO A 201 3.00 -0.83 -14.90
N GLY A 202 2.10 -1.57 -15.55
CA GLY A 202 1.20 -2.50 -14.87
C GLY A 202 1.91 -3.52 -13.97
N THR A 203 3.14 -3.91 -14.35
CA THR A 203 4.02 -4.78 -13.55
C THR A 203 4.51 -4.15 -12.24
N HIS A 204 4.24 -2.87 -12.02
CA HIS A 204 4.49 -2.13 -10.78
C HIS A 204 3.19 -1.68 -10.09
N LEU A 205 2.02 -1.98 -10.69
CA LEU A 205 0.73 -1.66 -10.10
C LEU A 205 0.19 -2.81 -9.25
N GLY A 206 -0.32 -2.45 -8.08
CA GLY A 206 -1.16 -3.26 -7.23
C GLY A 206 -2.57 -2.69 -7.12
N ILE A 207 -3.50 -3.47 -6.59
CA ILE A 207 -4.85 -3.00 -6.26
C ILE A 207 -5.27 -3.53 -4.89
N HIS A 208 -5.89 -2.64 -4.11
CA HIS A 208 -6.52 -2.95 -2.83
C HIS A 208 -7.97 -2.47 -2.86
N THR A 209 -8.91 -3.40 -2.90
CA THR A 209 -10.34 -3.09 -3.01
C THR A 209 -11.09 -3.49 -1.75
N HIS A 210 -11.80 -2.53 -1.15
CA HIS A 210 -12.79 -2.80 -0.11
C HIS A 210 -14.11 -3.29 -0.72
N ASN A 211 -14.93 -3.98 0.08
CA ASN A 211 -16.13 -4.68 -0.40
C ASN A 211 -17.46 -4.06 0.05
N ASP A 212 -17.47 -2.76 0.34
CA ASP A 212 -18.65 -2.06 0.87
C ASP A 212 -19.86 -2.10 -0.09
N THR A 213 -19.59 -2.21 -1.39
CA THR A 213 -20.62 -2.32 -2.44
C THR A 213 -20.67 -3.70 -3.11
N ASP A 214 -20.05 -4.72 -2.51
CA ASP A 214 -19.96 -6.10 -3.03
C ASP A 214 -19.23 -6.20 -4.40
N ASN A 215 -18.39 -5.23 -4.73
CA ASN A 215 -17.65 -5.19 -6.00
C ASN A 215 -16.16 -5.55 -5.88
N ALA A 216 -15.61 -5.84 -4.69
CA ALA A 216 -14.17 -6.01 -4.51
C ALA A 216 -13.57 -7.06 -5.46
N VAL A 217 -14.20 -8.23 -5.58
CA VAL A 217 -13.73 -9.31 -6.48
C VAL A 217 -13.79 -8.86 -7.94
N ALA A 218 -14.90 -8.25 -8.37
CA ALA A 218 -15.06 -7.77 -9.73
C ALA A 218 -14.04 -6.68 -10.07
N ASN A 219 -13.81 -5.76 -9.13
CA ASN A 219 -12.84 -4.67 -9.25
C ASN A 219 -11.40 -5.21 -9.33
N THR A 220 -11.06 -6.21 -8.52
CA THR A 220 -9.75 -6.87 -8.56
C THR A 220 -9.53 -7.57 -9.91
N LEU A 221 -10.51 -8.33 -10.40
CA LEU A 221 -10.38 -9.06 -11.67
C LEU A 221 -10.21 -8.10 -12.84
N ILE A 222 -11.00 -7.03 -12.93
CA ILE A 222 -10.88 -6.06 -14.02
C ILE A 222 -9.55 -5.29 -13.95
N ALA A 223 -9.02 -5.03 -12.76
CA ALA A 223 -7.70 -4.41 -12.59
C ALA A 223 -6.58 -5.33 -13.11
N VAL A 224 -6.66 -6.64 -12.84
CA VAL A 224 -5.72 -7.63 -13.38
C VAL A 224 -5.79 -7.69 -14.90
N ASP A 225 -6.99 -7.67 -15.48
CA ASP A 225 -7.20 -7.63 -16.92
C ASP A 225 -6.62 -6.34 -17.54
N ALA A 226 -6.70 -5.20 -16.81
CA ALA A 226 -6.11 -3.93 -17.20
C ALA A 226 -4.58 -3.86 -17.00
N GLY A 227 -3.95 -4.89 -16.43
CA GLY A 227 -2.49 -5.00 -16.34
C GLY A 227 -1.90 -4.95 -14.94
N VAL A 228 -2.69 -4.81 -13.88
CA VAL A 228 -2.22 -4.90 -12.48
C VAL A 228 -1.65 -6.29 -12.19
N ARG A 229 -0.59 -6.36 -11.36
CA ARG A 229 0.11 -7.63 -11.05
C ARG A 229 0.28 -7.92 -9.57
N GLN A 230 -0.22 -7.06 -8.68
CA GLN A 230 -0.34 -7.34 -7.23
C GLN A 230 -1.81 -7.18 -6.82
N ILE A 231 -2.34 -8.11 -6.03
CA ILE A 231 -3.71 -8.07 -5.49
C ILE A 231 -3.72 -8.43 -4.02
#